data_6846b1d602d74aba4dfbed4f1060e2c5
#
_entry.id   6846b1d602d74aba4dfbed4f1060e2c5
#
_cell.length_a   1.000
_cell.length_b   1.000
_cell.length_c   1.000
_cell.angle_alpha   90.00
_cell.angle_beta   90.00
_cell.angle_gamma   90.00
#
_symmetry.space_group_name_H-M   'P 1'
#
loop_
_entity.id
_entity.type
_entity.pdbx_description
1 polymer ?
#
loop_
_entity_poly.entity_id
_entity_poly.type
_entity_poly.pdbx_seq_one_letter_code
_entity_poly.pdbx_strand_id
1 'polypeptide(L)'
;MGRGIVRELLRRGKQVSVLTRNAERAESKPGPAVEYREGDVRDPSTLGGAMQDVKVVIGTQQFPGSPMENRSKGHTFEEVDARGTENLVTAAKAARVGRYVYVSGAGAARDAQRHWFRVKWRAEEAVRQSGMTYAIVRPSWIYGPEDNALNRFLKMARFLPFVPLIGSPSKQRLQPVFIDDVGVVVAEAVDNAAADNQEFELGGPEVLTMTEIVRTALEVAGRRRLLVASPAFVMKAVASVVRFLPGPPLTPDAVDFIMGDALADPAKVQEVLGVKVTPLREALGTYLG
;
A
#
# COMPACT_ATOMS: atom_id res chain seq x y z
N MET A 1 -0.39 -5.82 -1.61
CA MET A 1 -0.13 -5.63 -0.17
C MET A 1 -0.83 -6.69 0.68
N GLY A 2 -2.15 -6.78 0.77
CA GLY A 2 -2.85 -7.75 1.63
C GLY A 2 -2.37 -9.20 1.50
N ARG A 3 -2.06 -9.69 0.29
CA ARG A 3 -1.54 -11.06 0.10
C ARG A 3 -0.19 -11.33 0.79
N GLY A 4 0.72 -10.35 0.82
CA GLY A 4 1.99 -10.49 1.54
C GLY A 4 1.77 -10.63 3.05
N ILE A 5 0.88 -9.80 3.61
CA ILE A 5 0.49 -9.87 5.02
C ILE A 5 -0.17 -11.22 5.35
N VAL A 6 -1.10 -11.68 4.51
CA VAL A 6 -1.76 -12.98 4.69
C VAL A 6 -0.76 -14.13 4.68
N ARG A 7 0.19 -14.14 3.72
CA ARG A 7 1.25 -15.18 3.68
C ARG A 7 2.05 -15.22 4.98
N GLU A 8 2.46 -14.06 5.49
CA GLU A 8 3.26 -13.99 6.70
C GLU A 8 2.47 -14.45 7.95
N LEU A 9 1.20 -14.05 8.06
CA LEU A 9 0.34 -14.49 9.15
C LEU A 9 0.12 -16.01 9.15
N LEU A 10 -0.12 -16.59 7.97
CA LEU A 10 -0.26 -18.06 7.83
C LEU A 10 1.06 -18.78 8.16
N ARG A 11 2.20 -18.24 7.74
CA ARG A 11 3.53 -18.78 8.11
C ARG A 11 3.74 -18.80 9.62
N ARG A 12 3.13 -17.84 10.34
CA ARG A 12 3.13 -17.79 11.82
C ARG A 12 2.03 -18.65 12.47
N GLY A 13 1.32 -19.47 11.69
CA GLY A 13 0.26 -20.34 12.19
C GLY A 13 -1.03 -19.62 12.61
N LYS A 14 -1.26 -18.39 12.12
CA LYS A 14 -2.49 -17.65 12.42
C LYS A 14 -3.63 -18.14 11.56
N GLN A 15 -4.82 -18.18 12.15
CA GLN A 15 -6.07 -18.30 11.39
C GLN A 15 -6.43 -16.94 10.78
N VAL A 16 -6.60 -16.90 9.47
CA VAL A 16 -6.82 -15.66 8.73
C VAL A 16 -8.11 -15.78 7.91
N SER A 17 -9.01 -14.82 8.09
CA SER A 17 -10.13 -14.59 7.16
C SER A 17 -9.91 -13.28 6.40
N VAL A 18 -10.36 -13.25 5.13
CA VAL A 18 -10.17 -12.11 4.24
C VAL A 18 -11.53 -11.55 3.83
N LEU A 19 -11.78 -10.28 4.19
CA LEU A 19 -12.95 -9.56 3.70
C LEU A 19 -12.82 -9.29 2.20
N THR A 20 -13.83 -9.66 1.44
CA THR A 20 -13.91 -9.46 -0.01
C THR A 20 -15.33 -9.13 -0.44
N ARG A 21 -15.49 -8.40 -1.54
CA ARG A 21 -16.80 -8.08 -2.11
C ARG A 21 -17.43 -9.22 -2.91
N ASN A 22 -16.69 -10.28 -3.17
CA ASN A 22 -17.16 -11.47 -3.86
C ASN A 22 -16.25 -12.64 -3.47
N ALA A 23 -16.74 -13.51 -2.60
CA ALA A 23 -16.00 -14.64 -2.05
C ALA A 23 -15.69 -15.69 -3.14
N GLU A 24 -16.66 -16.07 -3.94
CA GLU A 24 -16.51 -17.04 -5.02
C GLU A 24 -15.40 -16.65 -6.01
N ARG A 25 -15.40 -15.38 -6.43
CA ARG A 25 -14.35 -14.85 -7.30
C ARG A 25 -12.99 -14.78 -6.62
N ALA A 26 -12.94 -14.61 -5.31
CA ALA A 26 -11.69 -14.59 -4.57
C ALA A 26 -11.11 -16.00 -4.45
N GLU A 27 -11.93 -16.99 -4.16
CA GLU A 27 -11.59 -18.41 -4.07
C GLU A 27 -11.10 -18.99 -5.42
N SER A 28 -11.70 -18.54 -6.52
CA SER A 28 -11.31 -19.00 -7.87
C SER A 28 -9.89 -18.54 -8.30
N LYS A 29 -9.26 -17.65 -7.54
CA LYS A 29 -7.92 -17.14 -7.86
C LYS A 29 -6.84 -17.92 -7.11
N PRO A 30 -5.68 -18.16 -7.75
CA PRO A 30 -4.52 -18.71 -7.04
C PRO A 30 -4.15 -17.83 -5.84
N GLY A 31 -4.01 -18.44 -4.67
CA GLY A 31 -3.67 -17.72 -3.45
C GLY A 31 -3.57 -18.66 -2.25
N PRO A 32 -3.22 -18.12 -1.08
CA PRO A 32 -3.20 -18.91 0.13
C PRO A 32 -4.60 -19.40 0.50
N ALA A 33 -4.68 -20.59 1.09
CA ALA A 33 -5.94 -21.15 1.59
C ALA A 33 -6.36 -20.38 2.85
N VAL A 34 -7.36 -19.51 2.69
CA VAL A 34 -7.96 -18.70 3.76
C VAL A 34 -9.49 -18.72 3.65
N GLU A 35 -10.15 -18.43 4.75
CA GLU A 35 -11.58 -18.16 4.72
C GLU A 35 -11.87 -16.81 4.07
N TYR A 36 -12.75 -16.78 3.08
CA TYR A 36 -13.23 -15.51 2.52
C TYR A 36 -14.59 -15.15 3.11
N ARG A 37 -14.71 -13.94 3.65
CA ARG A 37 -15.94 -13.38 4.19
C ARG A 37 -16.42 -12.26 3.29
N GLU A 38 -17.69 -12.32 2.89
CA GLU A 38 -18.23 -11.33 1.95
C GLU A 38 -18.65 -10.05 2.67
N GLY A 39 -18.30 -8.90 2.08
CA GLY A 39 -18.65 -7.56 2.55
C GLY A 39 -17.91 -6.45 1.81
N ASP A 40 -18.48 -5.27 1.82
CA ASP A 40 -17.90 -4.05 1.25
C ASP A 40 -17.67 -3.03 2.37
N VAL A 41 -16.46 -2.53 2.51
CA VAL A 41 -16.12 -1.51 3.52
C VAL A 41 -16.95 -0.22 3.37
N ARG A 42 -17.52 0.02 2.19
CA ARG A 42 -18.39 1.17 1.92
C ARG A 42 -19.85 0.93 2.35
N ASP A 43 -20.22 -0.31 2.61
CA ASP A 43 -21.56 -0.69 3.07
C ASP A 43 -21.48 -1.33 4.47
N PRO A 44 -21.71 -0.52 5.54
CA PRO A 44 -21.59 -1.01 6.90
C PRO A 44 -22.55 -2.16 7.25
N SER A 45 -23.68 -2.30 6.52
CA SER A 45 -24.64 -3.37 6.77
C SER A 45 -24.07 -4.76 6.48
N THR A 46 -23.05 -4.85 5.62
CA THR A 46 -22.41 -6.10 5.20
C THR A 46 -21.26 -6.53 6.12
N LEU A 47 -20.85 -5.69 7.08
CA LEU A 47 -19.61 -5.92 7.85
C LEU A 47 -19.83 -6.74 9.12
N GLY A 48 -21.04 -6.74 9.68
CA GLY A 48 -21.32 -7.40 10.96
C GLY A 48 -21.01 -8.91 10.97
N GLY A 49 -21.45 -9.63 9.95
CA GLY A 49 -21.15 -11.05 9.80
C GLY A 49 -19.66 -11.35 9.60
N ALA A 50 -18.97 -10.45 8.88
CA ALA A 50 -17.53 -10.60 8.64
C ALA A 50 -16.66 -10.44 9.86
N MET A 51 -17.17 -9.83 10.94
CA MET A 51 -16.44 -9.60 12.21
C MET A 51 -16.69 -10.71 13.26
N GLN A 52 -17.47 -11.73 12.95
CA GLN A 52 -17.75 -12.81 13.89
C GLN A 52 -16.47 -13.56 14.25
N ASP A 53 -16.20 -13.74 15.56
CA ASP A 53 -15.02 -14.43 16.12
C ASP A 53 -13.66 -13.79 15.74
N VAL A 54 -13.65 -12.58 15.22
CA VAL A 54 -12.42 -11.84 14.89
C VAL A 54 -11.82 -11.23 16.15
N LYS A 55 -10.55 -11.53 16.43
CA LYS A 55 -9.80 -10.95 17.55
C LYS A 55 -9.02 -9.69 17.15
N VAL A 56 -8.51 -9.68 15.92
CA VAL A 56 -7.70 -8.60 15.37
C VAL A 56 -8.19 -8.26 13.96
N VAL A 57 -8.41 -6.99 13.69
CA VAL A 57 -8.68 -6.48 12.33
C VAL A 57 -7.40 -5.86 11.77
N ILE A 58 -7.09 -6.17 10.53
CA ILE A 58 -5.99 -5.56 9.79
C ILE A 58 -6.58 -4.78 8.60
N GLY A 59 -6.59 -3.46 8.71
CA GLY A 59 -7.10 -2.56 7.67
C GLY A 59 -6.04 -2.28 6.62
N THR A 60 -6.22 -2.84 5.40
CA THR A 60 -5.31 -2.64 4.26
C THR A 60 -6.06 -2.31 2.98
N GLN A 61 -7.29 -1.86 3.12
CA GLN A 61 -8.18 -1.59 2.00
C GLN A 61 -7.63 -0.49 1.10
N GLN A 62 -7.85 -0.68 -0.20
CA GLN A 62 -7.50 0.27 -1.24
C GLN A 62 -8.49 0.10 -2.39
N PHE A 63 -8.88 1.21 -3.02
CA PHE A 63 -9.79 1.13 -4.18
C PHE A 63 -9.06 0.66 -5.44
N PRO A 64 -9.78 -0.03 -6.36
CA PRO A 64 -9.22 -0.47 -7.63
C PRO A 64 -8.77 0.70 -8.50
N GLY A 65 -7.54 0.64 -8.99
CA GLY A 65 -6.96 1.68 -9.84
C GLY A 65 -6.29 2.83 -9.10
N SER A 66 -6.19 2.75 -7.75
CA SER A 66 -5.43 3.75 -6.97
C SER A 66 -4.04 4.00 -7.59
N PRO A 67 -3.60 5.26 -7.68
CA PRO A 67 -4.18 6.48 -7.11
C PRO A 67 -5.21 7.20 -7.99
N MET A 68 -5.67 6.61 -9.09
CA MET A 68 -6.65 7.22 -10.01
C MET A 68 -8.06 7.01 -9.49
N GLU A 69 -8.64 8.07 -8.91
CA GLU A 69 -10.00 8.03 -8.38
C GLU A 69 -11.07 7.90 -9.47
N ASN A 70 -12.12 7.14 -9.18
CA ASN A 70 -13.32 7.04 -10.01
C ASN A 70 -14.56 7.31 -9.14
N ARG A 71 -14.99 8.57 -9.11
CA ARG A 71 -16.11 9.04 -8.27
C ARG A 71 -17.43 8.37 -8.61
N SER A 72 -17.69 8.10 -9.89
CA SER A 72 -18.95 7.47 -10.30
C SER A 72 -19.08 6.02 -9.80
N LYS A 73 -17.97 5.37 -9.46
CA LYS A 73 -17.94 4.02 -8.87
C LYS A 73 -17.68 4.02 -7.36
N GLY A 74 -17.56 5.18 -6.73
CA GLY A 74 -17.14 5.28 -5.33
C GLY A 74 -15.72 4.75 -5.06
N HIS A 75 -14.87 4.74 -6.07
CA HIS A 75 -13.46 4.34 -5.94
C HIS A 75 -12.62 5.57 -5.66
N THR A 76 -12.66 6.06 -4.44
CA THR A 76 -11.95 7.26 -4.00
C THR A 76 -11.27 7.01 -2.66
N PHE A 77 -10.27 7.81 -2.34
CA PHE A 77 -9.65 7.80 -1.01
C PHE A 77 -10.69 8.06 0.08
N GLU A 78 -11.61 9.01 -0.14
CA GLU A 78 -12.66 9.35 0.82
C GLU A 78 -13.56 8.15 1.14
N GLU A 79 -14.11 7.48 0.10
CA GLU A 79 -15.09 6.40 0.30
C GLU A 79 -14.47 5.10 0.82
N VAL A 80 -13.26 4.76 0.36
CA VAL A 80 -12.65 3.46 0.68
C VAL A 80 -11.66 3.57 1.84
N ASP A 81 -10.80 4.60 1.83
CA ASP A 81 -9.77 4.71 2.87
C ASP A 81 -10.32 5.35 4.15
N ALA A 82 -11.03 6.51 4.09
CA ALA A 82 -11.56 7.13 5.29
C ALA A 82 -12.85 6.47 5.77
N ARG A 83 -13.95 6.60 5.00
CA ARG A 83 -15.25 6.04 5.41
C ARG A 83 -15.21 4.53 5.57
N GLY A 84 -14.50 3.83 4.66
CA GLY A 84 -14.30 2.38 4.79
C GLY A 84 -13.61 1.98 6.09
N THR A 85 -12.63 2.75 6.55
CA THR A 85 -11.99 2.51 7.86
C THR A 85 -12.93 2.84 9.01
N GLU A 86 -13.68 3.94 8.95
CA GLU A 86 -14.68 4.30 9.95
C GLU A 86 -15.75 3.21 10.13
N ASN A 87 -16.23 2.66 9.00
CA ASN A 87 -17.19 1.56 9.00
C ASN A 87 -16.60 0.28 9.61
N LEU A 88 -15.35 -0.07 9.22
CA LEU A 88 -14.65 -1.23 9.79
C LEU A 88 -14.41 -1.07 11.29
N VAL A 89 -14.00 0.11 11.74
CA VAL A 89 -13.82 0.42 13.17
C VAL A 89 -15.14 0.25 13.92
N THR A 90 -16.23 0.77 13.37
CA THR A 90 -17.57 0.66 13.98
C THR A 90 -18.01 -0.80 14.10
N ALA A 91 -17.85 -1.58 13.02
CA ALA A 91 -18.19 -3.01 13.02
C ALA A 91 -17.30 -3.82 13.99
N ALA A 92 -15.99 -3.53 14.01
CA ALA A 92 -15.04 -4.16 14.92
C ALA A 92 -15.38 -3.90 16.41
N LYS A 93 -15.75 -2.66 16.75
CA LYS A 93 -16.20 -2.30 18.10
C LYS A 93 -17.47 -3.07 18.49
N ALA A 94 -18.45 -3.12 17.61
CA ALA A 94 -19.70 -3.85 17.84
C ALA A 94 -19.44 -5.35 18.09
N ALA A 95 -18.46 -5.92 17.39
CA ALA A 95 -18.02 -7.31 17.54
C ALA A 95 -17.04 -7.52 18.71
N ARG A 96 -16.70 -6.49 19.48
CA ARG A 96 -15.73 -6.52 20.59
C ARG A 96 -14.33 -7.00 20.18
N VAL A 97 -13.89 -6.63 18.99
CA VAL A 97 -12.52 -6.87 18.55
C VAL A 97 -11.55 -6.15 19.48
N GLY A 98 -10.50 -6.84 19.91
CA GLY A 98 -9.54 -6.28 20.88
C GLY A 98 -8.47 -5.39 20.27
N ARG A 99 -8.09 -5.62 19.00
CA ARG A 99 -6.97 -4.94 18.36
C ARG A 99 -7.27 -4.56 16.91
N TYR A 100 -6.78 -3.40 16.50
CA TYR A 100 -6.84 -2.92 15.11
C TYR A 100 -5.45 -2.54 14.61
N VAL A 101 -4.95 -3.19 13.57
CA VAL A 101 -3.72 -2.81 12.88
C VAL A 101 -4.08 -2.11 11.57
N TYR A 102 -3.67 -0.86 11.41
CA TYR A 102 -3.99 -0.08 10.22
C TYR A 102 -2.75 0.16 9.36
N VAL A 103 -2.82 -0.20 8.08
CA VAL A 103 -1.78 0.14 7.10
C VAL A 103 -2.17 1.42 6.39
N SER A 104 -1.57 2.51 6.85
CA SER A 104 -1.75 3.87 6.34
C SER A 104 -0.80 4.17 5.19
N GLY A 105 -0.15 5.32 5.20
CA GLY A 105 0.89 5.72 4.23
C GLY A 105 1.76 6.82 4.81
N ALA A 106 3.04 6.81 4.49
CA ALA A 106 3.98 7.87 4.86
C ALA A 106 3.47 9.22 4.36
N GLY A 107 3.56 10.24 5.21
CA GLY A 107 3.06 11.59 4.94
C GLY A 107 1.60 11.83 5.36
N ALA A 108 0.91 10.86 5.97
CA ALA A 108 -0.41 11.07 6.56
C ALA A 108 -0.33 12.10 7.69
N ALA A 109 -1.00 13.25 7.52
CA ALA A 109 -1.05 14.33 8.49
C ALA A 109 -2.33 15.16 8.34
N ARG A 110 -2.78 15.78 9.43
CA ARG A 110 -4.00 16.58 9.48
C ARG A 110 -3.97 17.76 8.50
N ASP A 111 -2.82 18.40 8.40
CA ASP A 111 -2.55 19.61 7.61
C ASP A 111 -1.79 19.32 6.31
N ALA A 112 -1.69 18.05 5.92
CA ALA A 112 -1.02 17.67 4.68
C ALA A 112 -1.59 18.41 3.47
N GLN A 113 -0.73 18.90 2.59
CA GLN A 113 -1.16 19.62 1.38
C GLN A 113 -1.99 18.75 0.43
N ARG A 114 -1.64 17.48 0.33
CA ARG A 114 -2.31 16.52 -0.57
C ARG A 114 -3.51 15.90 0.13
N HIS A 115 -4.67 15.91 -0.56
CA HIS A 115 -5.93 15.42 0.02
C HIS A 115 -5.87 13.96 0.47
N TRP A 116 -5.17 13.07 -0.26
CA TRP A 116 -5.07 11.65 0.11
C TRP A 116 -4.33 11.43 1.43
N PHE A 117 -3.35 12.26 1.78
CA PHE A 117 -2.69 12.18 3.09
C PHE A 117 -3.59 12.65 4.23
N ARG A 118 -4.42 13.69 3.99
CA ARG A 118 -5.44 14.10 4.97
C ARG A 118 -6.50 13.03 5.17
N VAL A 119 -6.89 12.34 4.09
CA VAL A 119 -7.84 11.22 4.16
C VAL A 119 -7.26 10.05 4.95
N LYS A 120 -5.99 9.69 4.70
CA LYS A 120 -5.29 8.69 5.50
C LYS A 120 -5.20 9.07 6.98
N TRP A 121 -4.87 10.32 7.29
CA TRP A 121 -4.87 10.82 8.67
C TRP A 121 -6.25 10.68 9.32
N ARG A 122 -7.33 11.01 8.64
CA ARG A 122 -8.70 10.83 9.15
C ARG A 122 -9.02 9.37 9.46
N ALA A 123 -8.59 8.45 8.61
CA ALA A 123 -8.72 7.02 8.86
C ALA A 123 -7.92 6.59 10.12
N GLU A 124 -6.70 7.11 10.30
CA GLU A 124 -5.91 6.89 11.50
C GLU A 124 -6.60 7.41 12.76
N GLU A 125 -7.23 8.61 12.69
CA GLU A 125 -7.98 9.17 13.82
C GLU A 125 -9.14 8.26 14.22
N ALA A 126 -9.88 7.70 13.26
CA ALA A 126 -10.94 6.75 13.57
C ALA A 126 -10.40 5.52 14.31
N VAL A 127 -9.22 5.03 13.94
CA VAL A 127 -8.54 3.92 14.62
C VAL A 127 -8.08 4.31 16.02
N ARG A 128 -7.42 5.47 16.20
CA ARG A 128 -6.97 5.97 17.52
C ARG A 128 -8.13 6.14 18.49
N GLN A 129 -9.25 6.67 18.02
CA GLN A 129 -10.44 6.94 18.82
C GLN A 129 -11.36 5.72 18.99
N SER A 130 -10.96 4.57 18.44
CA SER A 130 -11.78 3.36 18.48
C SER A 130 -11.99 2.78 19.89
N GLY A 131 -11.05 3.01 20.81
CA GLY A 131 -10.99 2.36 22.11
C GLY A 131 -10.41 0.95 22.07
N MET A 132 -10.08 0.41 20.89
CA MET A 132 -9.32 -0.83 20.73
C MET A 132 -7.82 -0.56 20.89
N THR A 133 -7.05 -1.56 21.31
CA THR A 133 -5.59 -1.50 21.13
C THR A 133 -5.28 -1.37 19.65
N TYR A 134 -4.38 -0.45 19.27
CA TYR A 134 -4.08 -0.24 17.86
C TYR A 134 -2.59 -0.25 17.56
N ALA A 135 -2.26 -0.50 16.30
CA ALA A 135 -0.98 -0.15 15.72
C ALA A 135 -1.21 0.46 14.32
N ILE A 136 -0.49 1.54 14.00
CA ILE A 136 -0.55 2.20 12.71
C ILE A 136 0.80 2.05 12.03
N VAL A 137 0.81 1.45 10.84
CA VAL A 137 2.01 1.31 10.02
C VAL A 137 1.88 2.24 8.82
N ARG A 138 2.85 3.12 8.63
CA ARG A 138 2.92 4.09 7.53
C ARG A 138 4.03 3.73 6.54
N PRO A 139 3.78 2.80 5.62
CA PRO A 139 4.78 2.46 4.62
C PRO A 139 4.98 3.63 3.65
N SER A 140 6.21 3.75 3.17
CA SER A 140 6.56 4.61 2.04
C SER A 140 6.11 3.97 0.72
N TRP A 141 6.94 3.97 -0.32
CA TRP A 141 6.62 3.33 -1.58
C TRP A 141 6.87 1.81 -1.53
N ILE A 142 5.78 1.03 -1.55
CA ILE A 142 5.83 -0.43 -1.47
C ILE A 142 6.10 -1.03 -2.86
N TYR A 143 7.06 -1.93 -2.95
CA TYR A 143 7.37 -2.68 -4.16
C TYR A 143 7.43 -4.20 -3.91
N GLY A 144 7.34 -4.99 -4.98
CA GLY A 144 7.42 -6.45 -4.91
C GLY A 144 6.96 -7.15 -6.20
N PRO A 145 6.83 -8.49 -6.20
CA PRO A 145 6.49 -9.27 -7.40
C PRO A 145 5.17 -8.86 -8.07
N GLU A 146 4.18 -8.44 -7.28
CA GLU A 146 2.84 -8.06 -7.74
C GLU A 146 2.65 -6.53 -7.84
N ASP A 147 3.71 -5.72 -7.65
CA ASP A 147 3.64 -4.27 -7.76
C ASP A 147 3.41 -3.84 -9.23
N ASN A 148 2.55 -2.82 -9.39
CA ASN A 148 2.22 -2.33 -10.72
C ASN A 148 3.14 -1.21 -11.21
N ALA A 149 3.87 -0.53 -10.32
CA ALA A 149 4.68 0.62 -10.69
C ALA A 149 6.06 0.18 -11.23
N LEU A 150 6.87 -0.49 -10.42
CA LEU A 150 8.21 -0.95 -10.79
C LEU A 150 8.15 -2.00 -11.92
N ASN A 151 7.24 -2.97 -11.80
CA ASN A 151 7.06 -4.00 -12.82
C ASN A 151 6.60 -3.45 -14.16
N ARG A 152 5.95 -2.28 -14.21
CA ARG A 152 5.60 -1.60 -15.46
C ARG A 152 6.85 -1.13 -16.21
N PHE A 153 7.84 -0.58 -15.50
CA PHE A 153 9.12 -0.20 -16.10
C PHE A 153 9.86 -1.43 -16.63
N LEU A 154 9.88 -2.53 -15.89
CA LEU A 154 10.48 -3.78 -16.31
C LEU A 154 9.80 -4.39 -17.55
N LYS A 155 8.47 -4.29 -17.63
CA LYS A 155 7.71 -4.71 -18.82
C LYS A 155 8.05 -3.84 -20.04
N MET A 156 8.06 -2.52 -19.88
CA MET A 156 8.45 -1.61 -20.98
C MET A 156 9.87 -1.90 -21.45
N ALA A 157 10.82 -2.14 -20.56
CA ALA A 157 12.19 -2.48 -20.86
C ALA A 157 12.35 -3.81 -21.65
N ARG A 158 11.31 -4.62 -21.72
CA ARG A 158 11.29 -5.86 -22.54
C ARG A 158 11.21 -5.55 -24.03
N PHE A 159 10.47 -4.50 -24.38
CA PHE A 159 10.11 -4.19 -25.77
C PHE A 159 10.75 -2.91 -26.27
N LEU A 160 11.11 -1.98 -25.36
CA LEU A 160 11.65 -0.68 -25.74
C LEU A 160 13.14 -0.56 -25.42
N PRO A 161 13.92 0.15 -26.23
CA PRO A 161 15.34 0.41 -25.97
C PRO A 161 15.55 1.46 -24.86
N PHE A 162 14.49 2.14 -24.43
CA PHE A 162 14.51 3.13 -23.36
C PHE A 162 13.31 2.95 -22.42
N VAL A 163 13.44 3.49 -21.21
CA VAL A 163 12.37 3.53 -20.20
C VAL A 163 12.06 5.00 -19.86
N PRO A 164 10.85 5.50 -20.11
CA PRO A 164 10.46 6.85 -19.78
C PRO A 164 10.19 6.96 -18.28
N LEU A 165 10.76 7.99 -17.64
CA LEU A 165 10.53 8.35 -16.24
C LEU A 165 9.85 9.73 -16.20
N ILE A 166 8.91 9.92 -15.26
CA ILE A 166 8.11 11.15 -15.19
C ILE A 166 8.81 12.19 -14.29
N GLY A 167 8.79 13.44 -14.71
CA GLY A 167 9.23 14.58 -13.91
C GLY A 167 10.75 14.71 -13.80
N SER A 168 11.24 14.87 -12.58
CA SER A 168 12.67 14.98 -12.26
C SER A 168 13.14 13.74 -11.49
N PRO A 169 13.23 12.57 -12.14
CA PRO A 169 13.44 11.29 -11.47
C PRO A 169 14.79 11.18 -10.75
N SER A 170 15.76 12.02 -11.08
CA SER A 170 17.07 12.13 -10.40
C SER A 170 17.04 13.02 -9.15
N LYS A 171 15.93 13.73 -8.88
CA LYS A 171 15.77 14.59 -7.72
C LYS A 171 14.74 14.08 -6.73
N GLN A 172 13.78 13.27 -7.20
CA GLN A 172 12.76 12.64 -6.37
C GLN A 172 13.42 11.68 -5.39
N ARG A 173 13.12 11.80 -4.11
CA ARG A 173 13.67 10.95 -3.05
C ARG A 173 12.62 9.95 -2.59
N LEU A 174 12.96 8.69 -2.69
CA LEU A 174 12.10 7.57 -2.33
C LEU A 174 12.85 6.65 -1.37
N GLN A 175 12.12 6.05 -0.47
CA GLN A 175 12.65 5.06 0.47
C GLN A 175 11.85 3.76 0.31
N PRO A 176 12.07 3.03 -0.82
CA PRO A 176 11.23 1.91 -1.22
C PRO A 176 11.30 0.78 -0.18
N VAL A 177 10.14 0.25 0.21
CA VAL A 177 10.02 -0.85 1.16
C VAL A 177 9.51 -2.12 0.48
N PHE A 178 10.14 -3.25 0.78
CA PHE A 178 9.75 -4.53 0.22
C PHE A 178 8.43 -5.03 0.83
N ILE A 179 7.57 -5.60 -0.01
CA ILE A 179 6.23 -6.05 0.42
C ILE A 179 6.27 -7.10 1.52
N ASP A 180 7.27 -7.98 1.53
CA ASP A 180 7.38 -9.01 2.56
C ASP A 180 7.82 -8.41 3.90
N ASP A 181 8.65 -7.36 3.92
CA ASP A 181 8.98 -6.61 5.14
C ASP A 181 7.73 -5.94 5.72
N VAL A 182 6.86 -5.38 4.87
CA VAL A 182 5.55 -4.86 5.31
C VAL A 182 4.72 -5.97 5.96
N GLY A 183 4.73 -7.18 5.36
CA GLY A 183 4.07 -8.35 5.93
C GLY A 183 4.58 -8.70 7.32
N VAL A 184 5.90 -8.73 7.49
CA VAL A 184 6.57 -9.04 8.77
C VAL A 184 6.23 -7.99 9.82
N VAL A 185 6.35 -6.68 9.50
CA VAL A 185 6.05 -5.59 10.44
C VAL A 185 4.58 -5.61 10.89
N VAL A 186 3.65 -5.84 9.95
CA VAL A 186 2.23 -5.93 10.29
C VAL A 186 1.96 -7.17 11.15
N ALA A 187 2.59 -8.30 10.88
CA ALA A 187 2.43 -9.51 11.69
C ALA A 187 3.03 -9.35 13.10
N GLU A 188 4.17 -8.64 13.26
CA GLU A 188 4.68 -8.24 14.57
C GLU A 188 3.66 -7.35 15.30
N ALA A 189 3.10 -6.35 14.63
CA ALA A 189 2.10 -5.46 15.23
C ALA A 189 0.81 -6.17 15.68
N VAL A 190 0.54 -7.38 15.19
CA VAL A 190 -0.60 -8.21 15.65
C VAL A 190 -0.36 -8.79 17.03
N ASP A 191 0.84 -9.27 17.31
CA ASP A 191 1.13 -10.09 18.49
C ASP A 191 1.98 -9.37 19.56
N ASN A 192 2.81 -8.42 19.14
CA ASN A 192 3.79 -7.79 20.02
C ASN A 192 3.14 -6.65 20.83
N ALA A 193 3.13 -6.79 22.15
CA ALA A 193 2.62 -5.75 23.05
C ALA A 193 3.42 -4.43 22.97
N ALA A 194 4.67 -4.46 22.52
CA ALA A 194 5.45 -3.24 22.28
C ALA A 194 4.88 -2.38 21.14
N ALA A 195 4.02 -2.97 20.27
CA ALA A 195 3.30 -2.24 19.24
C ALA A 195 2.00 -1.59 19.72
N ASP A 196 1.59 -1.80 20.98
CA ASP A 196 0.32 -1.31 21.50
C ASP A 196 0.26 0.21 21.50
N ASN A 197 -0.74 0.74 20.79
CA ASN A 197 -0.98 2.18 20.63
C ASN A 197 0.24 2.93 20.05
N GLN A 198 0.96 2.26 19.15
CA GLN A 198 2.13 2.83 18.51
C GLN A 198 1.90 3.11 17.00
N GLU A 199 2.69 4.04 16.49
CA GLU A 199 2.75 4.41 15.08
C GLU A 199 4.17 4.19 14.57
N PHE A 200 4.28 3.54 13.40
CA PHE A 200 5.54 3.15 12.79
C PHE A 200 5.64 3.71 11.38
N GLU A 201 6.61 4.55 11.13
CA GLU A 201 7.06 4.86 9.79
C GLU A 201 7.83 3.64 9.24
N LEU A 202 7.59 3.29 7.97
CA LEU A 202 8.19 2.09 7.38
C LEU A 202 8.73 2.37 5.98
N GLY A 203 9.94 2.83 5.88
CA GLY A 203 10.73 2.90 4.65
C GLY A 203 11.68 1.71 4.52
N GLY A 204 12.28 1.55 3.34
CA GLY A 204 13.45 0.68 3.19
C GLY A 204 14.69 1.31 3.85
N PRO A 205 15.83 0.60 3.85
CA PRO A 205 17.04 1.11 4.52
C PRO A 205 17.76 2.19 3.72
N GLU A 206 17.37 2.41 2.44
CA GLU A 206 18.07 3.28 1.50
C GLU A 206 17.15 4.39 1.01
N VAL A 207 17.63 5.63 1.02
CA VAL A 207 16.99 6.76 0.32
C VAL A 207 17.57 6.84 -1.08
N LEU A 208 16.75 6.57 -2.07
CA LEU A 208 17.14 6.45 -3.47
C LEU A 208 16.29 7.39 -4.35
N THR A 209 16.85 7.75 -5.49
CA THR A 209 16.08 8.43 -6.55
C THR A 209 15.31 7.41 -7.40
N MET A 210 14.23 7.84 -8.06
CA MET A 210 13.52 6.97 -9.01
C MET A 210 14.46 6.43 -10.11
N THR A 211 15.44 7.23 -10.53
CA THR A 211 16.46 6.81 -11.49
C THR A 211 17.30 5.65 -10.98
N GLU A 212 17.75 5.72 -9.73
CA GLU A 212 18.54 4.66 -9.08
C GLU A 212 17.72 3.39 -8.90
N ILE A 213 16.48 3.52 -8.43
CA ILE A 213 15.57 2.38 -8.23
C ILE A 213 15.35 1.63 -9.55
N VAL A 214 14.97 2.34 -10.62
CA VAL A 214 14.71 1.70 -11.91
C VAL A 214 15.99 1.12 -12.53
N ARG A 215 17.13 1.80 -12.38
CA ARG A 215 18.43 1.28 -12.82
C ARG A 215 18.79 -0.01 -12.11
N THR A 216 18.70 -0.03 -10.77
CA THR A 216 18.96 -1.25 -9.98
C THR A 216 18.04 -2.40 -10.38
N ALA A 217 16.75 -2.13 -10.59
CA ALA A 217 15.82 -3.16 -11.03
C ALA A 217 16.14 -3.71 -12.43
N LEU A 218 16.56 -2.85 -13.35
CA LEU A 218 16.99 -3.27 -14.70
C LEU A 218 18.28 -4.10 -14.63
N GLU A 219 19.24 -3.70 -13.81
CA GLU A 219 20.50 -4.44 -13.62
C GLU A 219 20.26 -5.84 -13.05
N VAL A 220 19.44 -5.95 -11.98
CA VAL A 220 19.08 -7.26 -11.40
C VAL A 220 18.34 -8.13 -12.41
N ALA A 221 17.47 -7.54 -13.24
CA ALA A 221 16.78 -8.24 -14.32
C ALA A 221 17.67 -8.55 -15.55
N GLY A 222 19.00 -8.28 -15.49
CA GLY A 222 19.95 -8.52 -16.58
C GLY A 222 19.72 -7.63 -17.81
N ARG A 223 19.16 -6.43 -17.65
CA ARG A 223 18.80 -5.52 -18.75
C ARG A 223 19.51 -4.19 -18.63
N ARG A 224 19.99 -3.70 -19.77
CA ARG A 224 20.54 -2.34 -19.89
C ARG A 224 19.63 -1.52 -20.82
N ARG A 225 19.05 -0.43 -20.30
CA ARG A 225 18.16 0.47 -21.05
C ARG A 225 18.49 1.92 -20.72
N LEU A 226 18.26 2.78 -21.69
CA LEU A 226 18.39 4.22 -21.48
C LEU A 226 17.21 4.70 -20.64
N LEU A 227 17.46 5.46 -19.58
CA LEU A 227 16.41 6.10 -18.78
C LEU A 227 16.22 7.53 -19.30
N VAL A 228 15.00 7.85 -19.75
CA VAL A 228 14.67 9.14 -20.38
C VAL A 228 13.68 9.89 -19.49
N ALA A 229 14.08 11.04 -18.96
CA ALA A 229 13.19 11.90 -18.18
C ALA A 229 12.17 12.60 -19.10
N SER A 230 10.89 12.47 -18.79
CA SER A 230 9.80 13.19 -19.46
C SER A 230 9.36 14.34 -18.57
N PRO A 231 9.41 15.61 -19.05
CA PRO A 231 9.00 16.75 -18.24
C PRO A 231 7.57 16.61 -17.69
N ALA A 232 7.37 16.99 -16.42
CA ALA A 232 6.09 16.84 -15.74
C ALA A 232 4.93 17.52 -16.47
N PHE A 233 5.17 18.71 -17.04
CA PHE A 233 4.14 19.47 -17.77
C PHE A 233 3.66 18.73 -19.02
N VAL A 234 4.55 18.04 -19.73
CA VAL A 234 4.19 17.21 -20.89
C VAL A 234 3.28 16.06 -20.44
N MET A 235 3.67 15.36 -19.37
CA MET A 235 2.87 14.25 -18.84
C MET A 235 1.52 14.72 -18.30
N LYS A 236 1.45 15.89 -17.65
CA LYS A 236 0.19 16.50 -17.22
C LYS A 236 -0.69 16.93 -18.40
N ALA A 237 -0.11 17.46 -19.46
CA ALA A 237 -0.84 17.80 -20.68
C ALA A 237 -1.44 16.52 -21.33
N VAL A 238 -0.65 15.47 -21.47
CA VAL A 238 -1.13 14.17 -21.95
C VAL A 238 -2.23 13.63 -21.04
N ALA A 239 -2.02 13.63 -19.72
CA ALA A 239 -3.01 13.18 -18.75
C ALA A 239 -4.33 13.98 -18.84
N SER A 240 -4.25 15.29 -19.10
CA SER A 240 -5.43 16.16 -19.26
C SER A 240 -6.24 15.84 -20.50
N VAL A 241 -5.62 15.30 -21.55
CA VAL A 241 -6.30 14.85 -22.76
C VAL A 241 -6.89 13.45 -22.55
N VAL A 242 -6.08 12.48 -22.06
CA VAL A 242 -6.51 11.09 -21.94
C VAL A 242 -7.50 10.85 -20.78
N ARG A 243 -7.67 11.81 -19.86
CA ARG A 243 -8.66 11.71 -18.76
C ARG A 243 -10.09 11.51 -19.21
N PHE A 244 -10.41 11.90 -20.46
CA PHE A 244 -11.76 11.74 -21.03
C PHE A 244 -12.02 10.36 -21.61
N LEU A 245 -10.99 9.50 -21.70
CA LEU A 245 -11.15 8.11 -22.13
C LEU A 245 -11.85 7.26 -21.03
N PRO A 246 -12.61 6.23 -21.42
CA PRO A 246 -13.13 5.28 -20.45
C PRO A 246 -11.99 4.54 -19.74
N GLY A 247 -11.85 4.74 -18.42
CA GLY A 247 -10.74 4.17 -17.64
C GLY A 247 -9.40 4.81 -17.99
N PRO A 248 -9.23 6.12 -17.74
CA PRO A 248 -8.04 6.85 -18.18
C PRO A 248 -6.77 6.21 -17.62
N PRO A 249 -5.73 6.03 -18.46
CA PRO A 249 -4.49 5.38 -18.04
C PRO A 249 -3.64 6.28 -17.12
N LEU A 250 -3.93 7.58 -17.09
CA LEU A 250 -3.22 8.58 -16.29
C LEU A 250 -4.12 9.80 -16.07
N THR A 251 -4.08 10.38 -14.87
CA THR A 251 -4.72 11.65 -14.52
C THR A 251 -3.67 12.65 -14.02
N PRO A 252 -3.92 13.97 -14.08
CA PRO A 252 -3.00 14.97 -13.54
C PRO A 252 -2.67 14.74 -12.06
N ASP A 253 -3.67 14.35 -11.25
CA ASP A 253 -3.49 14.06 -9.82
C ASP A 253 -2.61 12.81 -9.61
N ALA A 254 -2.76 11.78 -10.47
CA ALA A 254 -1.89 10.61 -10.45
C ALA A 254 -0.44 10.95 -10.82
N VAL A 255 -0.22 11.89 -11.75
CA VAL A 255 1.13 12.42 -12.04
C VAL A 255 1.73 13.08 -10.79
N ASP A 256 0.95 13.91 -10.08
CA ASP A 256 1.41 14.56 -8.86
C ASP A 256 1.68 13.54 -7.73
N PHE A 257 0.87 12.49 -7.63
CA PHE A 257 1.10 11.40 -6.68
C PHE A 257 2.41 10.66 -6.97
N ILE A 258 2.65 10.31 -8.25
CA ILE A 258 3.83 9.56 -8.68
C ILE A 258 5.12 10.38 -8.50
N MET A 259 5.06 11.71 -8.65
CA MET A 259 6.22 12.59 -8.57
C MET A 259 6.58 13.04 -7.16
N GLY A 260 5.76 12.73 -6.15
CA GLY A 260 6.03 13.10 -4.76
C GLY A 260 7.22 12.32 -4.17
N ASP A 261 7.92 12.95 -3.23
CA ASP A 261 8.85 12.24 -2.36
C ASP A 261 8.07 11.25 -1.48
N ALA A 262 8.67 10.12 -1.17
CA ALA A 262 8.11 9.11 -0.27
C ALA A 262 9.20 8.59 0.66
N LEU A 263 9.32 9.25 1.81
CA LEU A 263 10.31 8.95 2.84
C LEU A 263 9.58 8.49 4.11
N ALA A 264 10.15 7.53 4.80
CA ALA A 264 9.66 7.02 6.08
C ALA A 264 10.82 6.38 6.85
N ASP A 265 11.10 6.84 8.05
CA ASP A 265 12.22 6.34 8.86
C ASP A 265 11.88 4.99 9.51
N PRO A 266 12.54 3.88 9.16
CA PRO A 266 12.29 2.58 9.74
C PRO A 266 12.97 2.36 11.12
N ALA A 267 13.69 3.34 11.67
CA ALA A 267 14.46 3.16 12.90
C ALA A 267 13.60 2.63 14.07
N LYS A 268 12.42 3.21 14.27
CA LYS A 268 11.48 2.77 15.31
C LYS A 268 10.98 1.33 15.09
N VAL A 269 10.80 0.90 13.86
CA VAL A 269 10.43 -0.49 13.53
C VAL A 269 11.52 -1.44 13.98
N GLN A 270 12.77 -1.12 13.71
CA GLN A 270 13.90 -1.94 14.13
C GLN A 270 14.08 -1.94 15.66
N GLU A 271 13.97 -0.78 16.30
CA GLU A 271 14.14 -0.62 17.74
C GLU A 271 13.05 -1.33 18.55
N VAL A 272 11.79 -1.15 18.17
CA VAL A 272 10.63 -1.61 18.96
C VAL A 272 10.21 -3.03 18.56
N LEU A 273 10.21 -3.34 17.26
CA LEU A 273 9.73 -4.62 16.74
C LEU A 273 10.85 -5.59 16.37
N GLY A 274 12.12 -5.15 16.41
CA GLY A 274 13.27 -5.99 16.03
C GLY A 274 13.35 -6.36 14.55
N VAL A 275 12.54 -5.71 13.70
CA VAL A 275 12.47 -6.06 12.26
C VAL A 275 13.48 -5.23 11.47
N LYS A 276 14.37 -5.93 10.76
CA LYS A 276 15.29 -5.32 9.79
C LYS A 276 14.64 -5.32 8.42
N VAL A 277 14.68 -4.17 7.77
CA VAL A 277 14.16 -3.98 6.41
C VAL A 277 15.20 -4.33 5.36
N THR A 278 14.75 -4.91 4.26
CA THR A 278 15.60 -5.51 3.21
C THR A 278 16.05 -4.44 2.21
N PRO A 279 17.37 -4.36 1.87
CA PRO A 279 17.87 -3.49 0.81
C PRO A 279 17.24 -3.78 -0.54
N LEU A 280 17.07 -2.72 -1.38
CA LEU A 280 16.39 -2.82 -2.67
C LEU A 280 16.97 -3.93 -3.56
N ARG A 281 18.28 -3.98 -3.73
CA ARG A 281 18.95 -4.95 -4.62
C ARG A 281 18.74 -6.39 -4.15
N GLU A 282 18.83 -6.63 -2.85
CA GLU A 282 18.63 -7.94 -2.24
C GLU A 282 17.18 -8.41 -2.48
N ALA A 283 16.20 -7.61 -2.13
CA ALA A 283 14.79 -7.93 -2.32
C ALA A 283 14.44 -8.18 -3.80
N LEU A 284 14.96 -7.37 -4.74
CA LEU A 284 14.77 -7.58 -6.17
C LEU A 284 15.35 -8.91 -6.64
N GLY A 285 16.50 -9.33 -6.08
CA GLY A 285 17.13 -10.62 -6.38
C GLY A 285 16.25 -11.82 -6.04
N THR A 286 15.34 -11.72 -5.09
CA THR A 286 14.46 -12.82 -4.68
C THR A 286 13.41 -13.19 -5.73
N TYR A 287 13.10 -12.31 -6.70
CA TYR A 287 12.03 -12.54 -7.68
C TYR A 287 12.33 -12.10 -9.13
N LEU A 288 13.45 -11.42 -9.38
CA LEU A 288 13.86 -11.01 -10.73
C LEU A 288 15.09 -11.78 -11.24
N GLY A 289 15.82 -12.44 -10.32
CA GLY A 289 17.02 -13.20 -10.62
C GLY A 289 16.75 -14.54 -11.29
#